data_01f51822a0a6427f43ad961761997443
#
_entry.id   01f51822a0a6427f43ad961761997443
#
_cell.length_a   1.000
_cell.length_b   1.000
_cell.length_c   1.000
_cell.angle_alpha   90.00
_cell.angle_beta   90.00
_cell.angle_gamma   90.00
#
_symmetry.space_group_name_H-M   'P 1'
#
loop_
_entity.id
_entity.type
_entity.pdbx_description
1 polymer ?
#
loop_
_entity_poly.entity_id
_entity_poly.type
_entity_poly.pdbx_seq_one_letter_code
_entity_poly.pdbx_strand_id
1 'polypeptide(L)'
;TKQAVESFSECMAYELVDFNISVSTVQFGNAPTSFQKNVVKSEATQINSYNNLMNKISDLLEKKSGKNADLPQQIVEKLFTIATKPNKNFRRYTIGFDANFMRILRYILGYKLFNAVIRKSVFGKF
;
A
#
# COMPACT_ATOMS: atom_id res chain seq x y z
N THR A 1 -10.57 1.82 -1.61
CA THR A 1 -10.29 1.56 -3.05
C THR A 1 -9.27 0.43 -3.23
N LYS A 2 -8.05 0.48 -2.62
CA LYS A 2 -7.05 -0.59 -2.78
C LYS A 2 -7.48 -1.92 -2.16
N GLN A 3 -8.18 -1.88 -1.04
CA GLN A 3 -8.75 -3.06 -0.39
C GLN A 3 -9.78 -3.78 -1.31
N ALA A 4 -10.56 -3.03 -2.07
CA ALA A 4 -11.51 -3.61 -3.03
C ALA A 4 -10.79 -4.40 -4.14
N VAL A 5 -9.65 -3.88 -4.64
CA VAL A 5 -8.83 -4.58 -5.63
C VAL A 5 -8.32 -5.91 -5.06
N GLU A 6 -7.88 -5.95 -3.81
CA GLU A 6 -7.40 -7.18 -3.18
C GLU A 6 -8.51 -8.23 -3.04
N SER A 7 -9.68 -7.82 -2.54
CA SER A 7 -10.82 -8.73 -2.40
C SER A 7 -11.31 -9.24 -3.76
N PHE A 8 -11.36 -8.37 -4.77
CA PHE A 8 -11.70 -8.77 -6.14
C PHE A 8 -10.70 -9.78 -6.72
N SER A 9 -9.40 -9.53 -6.53
CA SER A 9 -8.35 -10.44 -7.01
C SER A 9 -8.41 -11.80 -6.31
N GLU A 10 -8.77 -11.84 -5.03
CA GLU A 10 -8.95 -13.09 -4.29
C GLU A 10 -10.15 -13.88 -4.83
N CYS A 11 -11.28 -13.23 -5.10
CA CYS A 11 -12.44 -13.89 -5.74
C CYS A 11 -12.08 -14.43 -7.12
N MET A 12 -11.41 -13.61 -7.95
CA MET A 12 -10.94 -14.07 -9.27
C MET A 12 -10.03 -15.30 -9.18
N ALA A 13 -9.20 -15.39 -8.15
CA ALA A 13 -8.31 -16.53 -7.98
C ALA A 13 -9.10 -17.85 -7.79
N TYR A 14 -10.23 -17.80 -7.09
CA TYR A 14 -11.09 -18.97 -6.91
C TYR A 14 -11.83 -19.35 -8.20
N GLU A 15 -12.30 -18.35 -8.95
CA GLU A 15 -13.03 -18.57 -10.20
C GLU A 15 -12.12 -19.13 -11.32
N LEU A 16 -10.85 -18.76 -11.31
CA LEU A 16 -9.91 -19.08 -12.38
C LEU A 16 -9.06 -20.34 -12.13
N VAL A 17 -9.24 -21.00 -11.00
CA VAL A 17 -8.42 -22.17 -10.62
C VAL A 17 -8.52 -23.31 -11.64
N ASP A 18 -9.71 -23.57 -12.17
CA ASP A 18 -9.95 -24.63 -13.14
C ASP A 18 -9.37 -24.33 -14.53
N PHE A 19 -9.07 -23.05 -14.80
CA PHE A 19 -8.44 -22.61 -16.04
C PHE A 19 -6.92 -22.58 -15.97
N ASN A 20 -6.32 -23.04 -14.86
CA ASN A 20 -4.89 -23.01 -14.60
C ASN A 20 -4.29 -21.58 -14.66
N ILE A 21 -5.09 -20.60 -14.29
CA ILE A 21 -4.68 -19.19 -14.22
C ILE A 21 -4.37 -18.85 -12.76
N SER A 22 -3.14 -18.39 -12.51
CA SER A 22 -2.70 -17.98 -11.18
C SER A 22 -2.89 -16.48 -11.00
N VAL A 23 -3.59 -16.10 -9.94
CA VAL A 23 -3.80 -14.71 -9.55
C VAL A 23 -3.02 -14.41 -8.28
N SER A 24 -2.36 -13.25 -8.24
CA SER A 24 -1.65 -12.78 -7.07
C SER A 24 -1.71 -11.26 -6.98
N THR A 25 -1.64 -10.72 -5.78
CA THR A 25 -1.53 -9.28 -5.56
C THR A 25 -0.16 -8.91 -5.03
N VAL A 26 0.33 -7.75 -5.43
CA VAL A 26 1.60 -7.20 -4.96
C VAL A 26 1.36 -5.84 -4.31
N GLN A 27 1.73 -5.74 -3.04
CA GLN A 27 1.65 -4.51 -2.26
C GLN A 27 3.04 -3.89 -2.20
N PHE A 28 3.17 -2.67 -2.70
CA PHE A 28 4.42 -1.93 -2.66
C PHE A 28 4.45 -1.00 -1.44
N GLY A 29 5.63 -0.87 -0.85
CA GLY A 29 5.95 0.23 0.03
C GLY A 29 6.16 1.53 -0.74
N ASN A 30 6.88 2.46 -0.11
CA ASN A 30 7.20 3.73 -0.74
C ASN A 30 8.25 3.50 -1.84
N ALA A 31 7.90 3.78 -3.10
CA ALA A 31 8.81 3.72 -4.24
C ALA A 31 9.08 5.14 -4.78
N PRO A 32 10.34 5.49 -5.09
CA PRO A 32 10.70 6.78 -5.63
C PRO A 32 10.25 6.87 -7.10
N THR A 33 9.00 7.21 -7.31
CA THR A 33 8.41 7.39 -8.63
C THR A 33 8.01 8.84 -8.86
N SER A 34 7.79 9.22 -10.10
CA SER A 34 7.27 10.54 -10.45
C SER A 34 5.81 10.76 -10.05
N PHE A 35 5.17 9.76 -9.45
CA PHE A 35 3.75 9.84 -9.05
C PHE A 35 3.48 11.05 -8.16
N GLN A 36 4.31 11.29 -7.13
CA GLN A 36 4.11 12.41 -6.21
C GLN A 36 4.30 13.78 -6.88
N LYS A 37 5.18 13.86 -7.90
CA LYS A 37 5.39 15.08 -8.67
C LYS A 37 4.21 15.40 -9.58
N ASN A 38 3.50 14.36 -10.03
CA ASN A 38 2.39 14.48 -10.97
C ASN A 38 1.02 14.52 -10.26
N VAL A 39 0.99 14.45 -8.94
CA VAL A 39 -0.27 14.61 -8.19
C VAL A 39 -0.72 16.05 -8.29
N VAL A 40 -1.84 16.27 -8.94
CA VAL A 40 -2.55 17.56 -8.94
C VAL A 40 -3.15 17.74 -7.55
N LYS A 41 -2.55 18.59 -6.75
CA LYS A 41 -3.14 19.01 -5.48
C LYS A 41 -4.24 20.01 -5.81
N SER A 42 -5.48 19.71 -5.49
CA SER A 42 -6.57 20.69 -5.57
C SER A 42 -6.27 21.81 -4.57
N GLU A 43 -5.99 23.01 -5.08
CA GLU A 43 -5.62 24.17 -4.25
C GLU A 43 -6.79 24.71 -3.42
N ALA A 44 -8.01 24.35 -3.74
CA ALA A 44 -9.18 24.81 -3.04
C ALA A 44 -10.19 23.70 -2.80
N THR A 45 -10.08 23.01 -1.69
CA THR A 45 -11.24 22.33 -1.14
C THR A 45 -12.11 23.39 -0.45
N GLN A 46 -13.34 23.57 -0.89
CA GLN A 46 -14.33 24.42 -0.22
C GLN A 46 -14.64 23.95 1.23
N ILE A 47 -14.05 22.84 1.65
CA ILE A 47 -14.26 22.22 2.96
C ILE A 47 -13.01 22.44 3.82
N ASN A 48 -13.01 23.53 4.56
CA ASN A 48 -11.89 23.93 5.44
C ASN A 48 -11.46 22.84 6.44
N SER A 49 -12.37 21.93 6.83
CA SER A 49 -12.07 20.84 7.76
C SER A 49 -11.03 19.85 7.19
N TYR A 50 -10.88 19.74 5.88
CA TYR A 50 -9.90 18.86 5.25
C TYR A 50 -8.51 19.48 5.10
N ASN A 51 -8.39 20.79 5.13
CA ASN A 51 -7.09 21.48 4.91
C ASN A 51 -6.05 21.05 5.95
N ASN A 52 -6.44 20.98 7.21
CA ASN A 52 -5.54 20.56 8.29
C ASN A 52 -5.09 19.10 8.15
N LEU A 53 -6.00 18.22 7.72
CA LEU A 53 -5.69 16.82 7.45
C LEU A 53 -4.75 16.68 6.24
N MET A 54 -5.04 17.39 5.16
CA MET A 54 -4.22 17.36 3.93
C MET A 54 -2.80 17.86 4.18
N ASN A 55 -2.63 18.92 4.94
CA ASN A 55 -1.32 19.44 5.32
C ASN A 55 -0.53 18.40 6.13
N LYS A 56 -1.15 17.78 7.14
CA LYS A 56 -0.50 16.72 7.93
C LYS A 56 -0.12 15.51 7.08
N ILE A 57 -0.96 15.10 6.14
CA ILE A 57 -0.66 13.99 5.22
C ILE A 57 0.48 14.37 4.28
N SER A 58 0.50 15.58 3.74
CA SER A 58 1.59 16.10 2.91
C SER A 58 2.93 16.07 3.67
N ASP A 59 2.97 16.59 4.89
CA ASP A 59 4.17 16.59 5.72
C ASP A 59 4.67 15.18 6.03
N LEU A 60 3.76 14.25 6.29
CA LEU A 60 4.11 12.85 6.54
C LEU A 60 4.68 12.18 5.28
N LEU A 61 4.14 12.48 4.11
CA LEU A 61 4.62 11.95 2.83
C LEU A 61 5.99 12.53 2.47
N GLU A 62 6.20 13.81 2.67
CA GLU A 62 7.49 14.47 2.42
C GLU A 62 8.59 13.94 3.34
N LYS A 63 8.31 13.79 4.64
CA LYS A 63 9.25 13.21 5.60
C LYS A 63 9.64 11.75 5.31
N LYS A 64 8.75 11.00 4.69
CA LYS A 64 8.99 9.60 4.30
C LYS A 64 9.55 9.44 2.89
N SER A 65 9.45 10.46 2.07
CA SER A 65 10.00 10.47 0.71
C SER A 65 11.53 10.45 0.77
N GLY A 66 12.12 9.32 0.42
CA GLY A 66 13.58 9.18 0.31
C GLY A 66 14.27 8.33 1.38
N LYS A 67 13.63 8.00 2.49
CA LYS A 67 14.19 7.05 3.48
C LYS A 67 13.58 5.67 3.27
N ASN A 68 14.43 4.68 2.96
CA ASN A 68 14.04 3.26 2.79
C ASN A 68 13.08 2.97 1.63
N ALA A 69 13.14 3.76 0.55
CA ALA A 69 12.40 3.44 -0.67
C ALA A 69 13.16 2.35 -1.46
N ASP A 70 12.45 1.28 -1.83
CA ASP A 70 13.03 0.28 -2.74
C ASP A 70 13.30 0.91 -4.10
N LEU A 71 14.47 0.64 -4.68
CA LEU A 71 14.78 1.09 -6.03
C LEU A 71 13.79 0.47 -7.02
N PRO A 72 13.30 1.22 -8.01
CA PRO A 72 12.35 0.70 -9.01
C PRO A 72 12.82 -0.60 -9.67
N GLN A 73 14.12 -0.74 -9.89
CA GLN A 73 14.72 -1.93 -10.48
C GLN A 73 14.55 -3.17 -9.59
N GLN A 74 14.75 -3.06 -8.28
CA GLN A 74 14.53 -4.16 -7.34
C GLN A 74 13.06 -4.60 -7.30
N ILE A 75 12.15 -3.64 -7.45
CA ILE A 75 10.71 -3.93 -7.53
C ILE A 75 10.41 -4.72 -8.79
N VAL A 76 10.96 -4.31 -9.94
CA VAL A 76 10.79 -4.99 -11.23
C VAL A 76 11.33 -6.42 -11.19
N GLU A 77 12.52 -6.65 -10.64
CA GLU A 77 13.11 -7.98 -10.50
C GLU A 77 12.24 -8.91 -9.65
N LYS A 78 11.70 -8.40 -8.55
CA LYS A 78 10.77 -9.17 -7.70
C LYS A 78 9.46 -9.47 -8.41
N LEU A 79 8.90 -8.50 -9.15
CA LEU A 79 7.71 -8.71 -9.98
C LEU A 79 7.94 -9.76 -11.04
N PHE A 80 9.07 -9.70 -11.74
CA PHE A 80 9.46 -10.69 -12.73
C PHE A 80 9.56 -12.09 -12.11
N THR A 81 10.17 -12.20 -10.93
CA THR A 81 10.28 -13.47 -10.21
C THR A 81 8.91 -14.03 -9.83
N ILE A 82 7.98 -13.18 -9.37
CA ILE A 82 6.61 -13.58 -9.03
C ILE A 82 5.86 -14.06 -10.29
N ALA A 83 6.01 -13.34 -11.39
CA ALA A 83 5.34 -13.66 -12.66
C ALA A 83 5.87 -14.94 -13.31
N THR A 84 7.17 -15.19 -13.20
CA THR A 84 7.80 -16.39 -13.80
C THR A 84 7.70 -17.65 -12.93
N LYS A 85 7.39 -17.49 -11.64
CA LYS A 85 7.17 -18.62 -10.72
C LYS A 85 5.78 -18.53 -10.09
N PRO A 86 4.73 -18.68 -10.88
CA PRO A 86 3.36 -18.54 -10.38
C PRO A 86 3.05 -19.58 -9.30
N ASN A 87 2.26 -19.19 -8.33
CA ASN A 87 1.74 -20.09 -7.32
C ASN A 87 0.28 -20.43 -7.65
N LYS A 88 -0.09 -21.69 -7.55
CA LYS A 88 -1.47 -22.13 -7.80
C LYS A 88 -2.47 -21.51 -6.83
N ASN A 89 -2.03 -21.26 -5.60
CA ASN A 89 -2.88 -20.62 -4.59
C ASN A 89 -2.72 -19.11 -4.65
N PHE A 90 -3.80 -18.39 -4.40
CA PHE A 90 -3.76 -16.93 -4.26
C PHE A 90 -2.73 -16.49 -3.21
N ARG A 91 -1.87 -15.57 -3.58
CA ARG A 91 -0.86 -15.00 -2.68
C ARG A 91 -0.84 -13.48 -2.73
N ARG A 92 -0.65 -12.90 -1.54
CA ARG A 92 -0.36 -11.49 -1.35
C ARG A 92 1.13 -11.31 -1.09
N TYR A 93 1.82 -10.75 -2.06
CA TYR A 93 3.24 -10.41 -1.94
C TYR A 93 3.38 -8.98 -1.43
N THR A 94 4.32 -8.76 -0.53
CA THR A 94 4.63 -7.43 -0.01
C THR A 94 6.08 -7.10 -0.36
N ILE A 95 6.31 -5.98 -1.02
CA ILE A 95 7.64 -5.50 -1.42
C ILE A 95 7.90 -4.17 -0.70
N GLY A 96 9.05 -4.07 -0.06
CA GLY A 96 9.46 -2.92 0.72
C GLY A 96 9.44 -3.17 2.22
N PHE A 97 10.41 -2.57 2.90
CA PHE A 97 10.56 -2.72 4.35
C PHE A 97 9.36 -2.12 5.10
N ASP A 98 8.95 -0.92 4.72
CA ASP A 98 7.84 -0.19 5.31
C ASP A 98 6.50 -0.92 5.16
N ALA A 99 6.22 -1.48 3.98
CA ALA A 99 5.02 -2.26 3.73
C ALA A 99 5.00 -3.56 4.55
N ASN A 100 6.13 -4.27 4.62
CA ASN A 100 6.25 -5.46 5.45
C ASN A 100 6.10 -5.14 6.94
N PHE A 101 6.73 -4.07 7.40
CA PHE A 101 6.62 -3.62 8.79
C PHE A 101 5.16 -3.29 9.16
N MET A 102 4.45 -2.54 8.33
CA MET A 102 3.04 -2.20 8.56
C MET A 102 2.13 -3.43 8.55
N ARG A 103 2.41 -4.40 7.68
CA ARG A 103 1.70 -5.68 7.64
C ARG A 103 1.88 -6.48 8.93
N ILE A 104 3.13 -6.62 9.38
CA ILE A 104 3.47 -7.33 10.62
C ILE A 104 2.86 -6.62 11.83
N LEU A 105 2.99 -5.30 11.90
CA LEU A 105 2.41 -4.50 12.97
C LEU A 105 0.91 -4.66 13.06
N ARG A 106 0.20 -4.66 11.91
CA ARG A 106 -1.23 -4.90 11.85
C ARG A 106 -1.61 -6.32 12.30
N TYR A 107 -0.79 -7.31 11.96
CA TYR A 107 -1.00 -8.69 12.37
C TYR A 107 -0.86 -8.87 13.89
N ILE A 108 0.17 -8.28 14.49
CA ILE A 108 0.46 -8.38 15.94
C ILE A 108 -0.57 -7.58 16.75
N LEU A 109 -0.84 -6.34 16.37
CA LEU A 109 -1.74 -5.46 17.14
C LEU A 109 -3.22 -5.76 16.91
N GLY A 110 -3.56 -6.48 15.86
CA GLY A 110 -4.94 -6.65 15.43
C GLY A 110 -5.58 -5.33 14.96
N TYR A 111 -6.81 -5.43 14.46
CA TYR A 111 -7.48 -4.29 13.83
C TYR A 111 -7.71 -3.09 14.76
N LYS A 112 -8.16 -3.34 16.00
CA LYS A 112 -8.53 -2.28 16.95
C LYS A 112 -7.32 -1.45 17.38
N LEU A 113 -6.28 -2.11 17.88
CA LEU A 113 -5.07 -1.40 18.35
C LEU A 113 -4.30 -0.76 17.21
N PHE A 114 -4.20 -1.42 16.06
CA PHE A 114 -3.58 -0.84 14.89
C PHE A 114 -4.25 0.46 14.46
N ASN A 115 -5.59 0.49 14.38
CA ASN A 115 -6.33 1.71 14.06
C ASN A 115 -6.11 2.81 15.10
N ALA A 116 -6.08 2.45 16.39
CA ALA A 116 -5.80 3.41 17.44
C ALA A 116 -4.42 4.07 17.28
N VAL A 117 -3.39 3.27 16.99
CA VAL A 117 -2.03 3.76 16.73
C VAL A 117 -1.98 4.69 15.51
N ILE A 118 -2.61 4.28 14.39
CA ILE A 118 -2.66 5.10 13.18
C ILE A 118 -3.41 6.42 13.43
N ARG A 119 -4.56 6.37 14.09
CA ARG A 119 -5.32 7.60 14.42
C ARG A 119 -4.51 8.54 15.29
N LYS A 120 -3.82 8.04 16.31
CA LYS A 120 -2.96 8.84 17.16
C LYS A 120 -1.79 9.45 16.37
N SER A 121 -1.18 8.70 15.46
CA SER A 121 -0.06 9.17 14.63
C SER A 121 -0.48 10.24 13.64
N VAL A 122 -1.66 10.12 13.03
CA VAL A 122 -2.13 11.04 11.98
C VAL A 122 -2.86 12.25 12.58
N PHE A 123 -3.72 12.03 13.58
CA PHE A 123 -4.60 13.08 14.11
C PHE A 123 -4.11 13.70 15.43
N GLY A 124 -3.14 13.08 16.10
CA GLY A 124 -2.53 13.61 17.33
C GLY A 124 -3.41 13.56 18.58
N LYS A 125 -4.68 13.14 18.45
CA LYS A 125 -5.63 12.95 19.57
C LYS A 125 -6.61 11.82 19.23
N PHE A 126 -7.07 11.12 20.26
CA PHE A 126 -8.26 10.29 20.21
C PHE A 126 -9.50 11.16 20.26
#